data_e5c6bacfc4a0204802cade2a4255754b
#
_entry.id   e5c6bacfc4a0204802cade2a4255754b
#
_cell.length_a   1.000
_cell.length_b   1.000
_cell.length_c   1.000
_cell.angle_alpha   90.00
_cell.angle_beta   90.00
_cell.angle_gamma   90.00
#
_symmetry.space_group_name_H-M   'P 1'
#
loop_
_entity.id
_entity.type
_entity.pdbx_description
1 polymer ?
#
loop_
_entity_poly.entity_id
_entity_poly.type
_entity_poly.pdbx_seq_one_letter_code
_entity_poly.pdbx_strand_id
1 'polypeptide(L)'
;NNDVLDGGIAIFASGNDGDPYATYPGALNDVISVSAFGPDYLPAYYTNYGPGCNITAPGGEAYLAPWTSYKPMVLSTLPSELGNGDYGYMQGTSMACPHVSGVVALGLAYSKKLGKHYSAKEFKEMVLSSANDFETKLASAGKKNYASAGESHRVPLANYRKKMGTGSIDAWRLMMKIEGTPCLTAETGKEQWVDLSEAFGTASINLTYLKVECSKADAEAIGMTAEPYIKYGRLFIHPTKC
;
A
#
# COMPACT_ATOMS: atom_id res chain seq x y z
N ASN A 1 -4.68 -12.54 -24.79
CA ASN A 1 -4.53 -11.08 -24.86
C ASN A 1 -5.92 -10.43 -24.83
N ASN A 2 -6.04 -9.34 -24.16
CA ASN A 2 -7.24 -8.52 -24.10
C ASN A 2 -6.89 -7.06 -24.47
N ASP A 3 -7.87 -6.17 -24.47
CA ASP A 3 -7.68 -4.79 -24.92
C ASP A 3 -6.80 -3.93 -23.99
N VAL A 4 -6.36 -4.47 -22.84
CA VAL A 4 -5.69 -3.69 -21.78
C VAL A 4 -4.38 -4.32 -21.33
N LEU A 5 -4.27 -5.66 -21.35
CA LEU A 5 -3.16 -6.40 -20.78
C LEU A 5 -2.74 -7.57 -21.65
N ASP A 6 -1.45 -7.66 -21.96
CA ASP A 6 -0.87 -8.87 -22.54
C ASP A 6 -0.54 -9.87 -21.43
N GLY A 7 -1.21 -11.02 -21.47
CA GLY A 7 -1.07 -12.08 -20.48
C GLY A 7 -2.00 -11.91 -19.28
N GLY A 8 -1.52 -12.29 -18.10
CA GLY A 8 -2.25 -12.24 -16.83
C GLY A 8 -1.34 -11.90 -15.66
N ILE A 9 -1.93 -11.43 -14.55
CA ILE A 9 -1.21 -11.15 -13.30
C ILE A 9 -1.68 -12.15 -12.26
N ALA A 10 -0.76 -12.99 -11.80
CA ALA A 10 -1.00 -13.94 -10.72
C ALA A 10 -0.65 -13.27 -9.37
N ILE A 11 -1.57 -13.36 -8.41
CA ILE A 11 -1.44 -12.73 -7.09
C ILE A 11 -1.69 -13.80 -6.03
N PHE A 12 -0.79 -13.93 -5.06
CA PHE A 12 -0.85 -14.95 -4.02
C PHE A 12 -0.60 -14.36 -2.64
N ALA A 13 -1.17 -15.01 -1.63
CA ALA A 13 -0.84 -14.77 -0.24
C ALA A 13 0.60 -15.20 0.07
N SER A 14 1.33 -14.46 0.91
CA SER A 14 2.71 -14.76 1.26
C SER A 14 2.87 -15.89 2.27
N GLY A 15 1.82 -16.22 3.03
CA GLY A 15 1.83 -17.21 4.13
C GLY A 15 1.51 -16.59 5.49
N ASN A 16 1.15 -17.41 6.46
CA ASN A 16 0.62 -17.00 7.77
C ASN A 16 1.41 -17.60 8.96
N ASP A 17 2.65 -17.99 8.75
CA ASP A 17 3.47 -18.68 9.76
C ASP A 17 4.43 -17.73 10.50
N GLY A 18 4.43 -16.43 10.13
CA GLY A 18 5.38 -15.44 10.64
C GLY A 18 6.81 -15.66 10.12
N ASP A 19 6.96 -16.40 9.04
CA ASP A 19 8.24 -16.75 8.45
C ASP A 19 8.89 -15.56 7.74
N PRO A 20 10.26 -15.48 7.77
CA PRO A 20 11.00 -14.40 7.12
C PRO A 20 11.19 -14.61 5.61
N TYR A 21 10.25 -15.26 4.95
CA TYR A 21 10.17 -15.51 3.50
C TYR A 21 8.73 -15.79 3.07
N ALA A 22 8.41 -15.57 1.80
CA ALA A 22 7.13 -15.98 1.23
C ALA A 22 7.10 -17.50 0.98
N THR A 23 5.94 -18.13 1.18
CA THR A 23 5.71 -19.54 0.81
C THR A 23 5.30 -19.68 -0.65
N TYR A 24 5.52 -20.86 -1.24
CA TYR A 24 5.02 -21.18 -2.58
C TYR A 24 3.49 -21.30 -2.58
N PRO A 25 2.82 -20.86 -3.69
CA PRO A 25 3.42 -20.33 -4.92
C PRO A 25 3.76 -18.82 -4.87
N GLY A 26 3.48 -18.10 -3.78
CA GLY A 26 3.77 -16.68 -3.62
C GLY A 26 5.26 -16.33 -3.79
N ALA A 27 6.16 -17.26 -3.49
CA ALA A 27 7.60 -17.08 -3.63
C ALA A 27 8.14 -17.12 -5.07
N LEU A 28 7.27 -17.36 -6.08
CA LEU A 28 7.67 -17.34 -7.50
C LEU A 28 7.93 -15.90 -7.98
N ASN A 29 8.92 -15.71 -8.84
CA ASN A 29 9.35 -14.37 -9.29
C ASN A 29 8.30 -13.64 -10.14
N ASP A 30 7.47 -14.38 -10.89
CA ASP A 30 6.52 -13.80 -11.85
C ASP A 30 5.17 -13.43 -11.23
N VAL A 31 4.96 -13.74 -9.95
CA VAL A 31 3.71 -13.44 -9.24
C VAL A 31 3.84 -12.18 -8.36
N ILE A 32 2.73 -11.68 -7.87
CA ILE A 32 2.68 -10.69 -6.78
C ILE A 32 2.37 -11.44 -5.49
N SER A 33 3.31 -11.44 -4.55
CA SER A 33 3.12 -12.01 -3.21
C SER A 33 2.70 -10.93 -2.21
N VAL A 34 1.64 -11.19 -1.46
CA VAL A 34 0.99 -10.19 -0.60
C VAL A 34 1.15 -10.55 0.86
N SER A 35 1.84 -9.72 1.62
CA SER A 35 1.90 -9.74 3.08
C SER A 35 0.70 -9.00 3.70
N ALA A 36 0.49 -9.18 5.01
CA ALA A 36 -0.67 -8.62 5.69
C ALA A 36 -0.29 -7.59 6.76
N PHE A 37 -1.10 -6.54 6.89
CA PHE A 37 -1.09 -5.64 8.04
C PHE A 37 -2.46 -5.57 8.72
N GLY A 38 -2.43 -5.20 10.01
CA GLY A 38 -3.63 -5.02 10.83
C GLY A 38 -4.22 -3.61 10.74
N PRO A 39 -5.34 -3.33 11.41
CA PRO A 39 -5.98 -2.00 11.43
C PRO A 39 -5.14 -0.92 12.14
N ASP A 40 -4.08 -1.30 12.86
CA ASP A 40 -3.06 -0.42 13.41
C ASP A 40 -2.03 0.05 12.36
N TYR A 41 -2.18 -0.41 11.13
CA TYR A 41 -1.26 -0.15 10.02
C TYR A 41 0.17 -0.68 10.29
N LEU A 42 0.27 -1.77 11.05
CA LEU A 42 1.51 -2.48 11.36
C LEU A 42 1.42 -3.93 10.86
N PRO A 43 2.54 -4.63 10.61
CA PRO A 43 2.52 -6.02 10.18
C PRO A 43 1.65 -6.88 11.09
N ALA A 44 0.77 -7.68 10.51
CA ALA A 44 0.00 -8.65 11.27
C ALA A 44 0.94 -9.70 11.87
N TYR A 45 0.65 -10.16 13.09
CA TYR A 45 1.56 -11.06 13.82
C TYR A 45 1.87 -12.37 13.08
N TYR A 46 0.94 -12.80 12.26
CA TYR A 46 1.03 -14.05 11.49
C TYR A 46 1.73 -13.88 10.13
N THR A 47 1.86 -12.65 9.62
CA THR A 47 2.27 -12.43 8.22
C THR A 47 3.67 -12.93 7.94
N ASN A 48 3.85 -13.62 6.83
CA ASN A 48 5.17 -13.86 6.28
C ASN A 48 5.71 -12.55 5.67
N TYR A 49 7.04 -12.37 5.69
CA TYR A 49 7.75 -11.16 5.27
C TYR A 49 9.13 -11.50 4.69
N GLY A 50 9.81 -10.56 4.05
CA GLY A 50 11.15 -10.77 3.51
C GLY A 50 11.18 -11.28 2.07
N PRO A 51 12.17 -12.10 1.68
CA PRO A 51 12.32 -12.55 0.30
C PRO A 51 11.05 -13.18 -0.27
N GLY A 52 10.69 -12.78 -1.49
CA GLY A 52 9.49 -13.21 -2.16
C GLY A 52 8.24 -12.38 -1.85
N CYS A 53 8.19 -11.62 -0.75
CA CYS A 53 7.08 -10.72 -0.44
C CYS A 53 7.23 -9.42 -1.24
N ASN A 54 6.21 -9.06 -2.05
CA ASN A 54 6.31 -7.94 -2.98
C ASN A 54 5.57 -6.68 -2.52
N ILE A 55 4.43 -6.85 -1.83
CA ILE A 55 3.56 -5.75 -1.39
C ILE A 55 2.79 -6.18 -0.14
N THR A 56 2.28 -5.22 0.63
CA THR A 56 1.43 -5.53 1.78
C THR A 56 0.04 -4.90 1.65
N ALA A 57 -0.97 -5.54 2.23
CA ALA A 57 -2.37 -5.10 2.18
C ALA A 57 -3.13 -5.42 3.48
N PRO A 58 -4.34 -4.87 3.70
CA PRO A 58 -5.14 -5.17 4.88
C PRO A 58 -5.48 -6.67 4.98
N GLY A 59 -4.95 -7.35 5.98
CA GLY A 59 -5.25 -8.76 6.25
C GLY A 59 -6.06 -8.97 7.53
N GLY A 60 -6.26 -7.91 8.32
CA GLY A 60 -6.89 -7.97 9.63
C GLY A 60 -6.01 -8.62 10.69
N GLU A 61 -6.41 -8.49 11.96
CA GLU A 61 -5.72 -9.09 13.09
C GLU A 61 -6.64 -9.24 14.31
N ALA A 62 -7.08 -10.46 14.61
CA ALA A 62 -8.01 -10.74 15.70
C ALA A 62 -7.44 -10.44 17.09
N TYR A 63 -6.13 -10.55 17.25
CA TYR A 63 -5.45 -10.50 18.56
C TYR A 63 -4.76 -9.16 18.83
N LEU A 64 -5.11 -8.11 18.11
CA LEU A 64 -4.54 -6.79 18.36
C LEU A 64 -4.97 -6.28 19.74
N ALA A 65 -4.02 -6.16 20.67
CA ALA A 65 -4.28 -5.66 22.02
C ALA A 65 -4.53 -4.12 22.01
N PRO A 66 -5.50 -3.61 22.81
CA PRO A 66 -6.36 -4.30 23.78
C PRO A 66 -7.66 -4.91 23.18
N TRP A 67 -7.74 -5.09 21.88
CA TRP A 67 -8.95 -5.53 21.20
C TRP A 67 -9.25 -7.00 21.47
N THR A 68 -10.49 -7.29 21.83
CA THR A 68 -11.02 -8.65 22.06
C THR A 68 -12.22 -8.94 21.18
N SER A 69 -12.43 -8.16 20.11
CA SER A 69 -13.56 -8.28 19.20
C SER A 69 -13.14 -8.69 17.79
N TYR A 70 -14.08 -9.11 16.97
CA TYR A 70 -13.85 -9.43 15.54
C TYR A 70 -13.60 -8.19 14.65
N LYS A 71 -13.86 -6.98 15.16
CA LYS A 71 -13.75 -5.73 14.39
C LYS A 71 -12.37 -5.45 13.77
N PRO A 72 -11.24 -5.90 14.35
CA PRO A 72 -9.93 -5.77 13.71
C PRO A 72 -9.68 -6.71 12.52
N MET A 73 -10.62 -7.61 12.23
CA MET A 73 -10.55 -8.56 11.11
C MET A 73 -11.23 -7.99 9.86
N VAL A 74 -11.01 -8.65 8.73
CA VAL A 74 -11.64 -8.29 7.45
C VAL A 74 -13.04 -8.88 7.39
N LEU A 75 -14.05 -8.03 7.22
CA LEU A 75 -15.43 -8.44 6.97
C LEU A 75 -15.62 -8.70 5.47
N SER A 76 -16.20 -9.85 5.14
CA SER A 76 -16.56 -10.18 3.76
C SER A 76 -17.77 -11.09 3.71
N THR A 77 -18.28 -11.32 2.49
CA THR A 77 -19.36 -12.28 2.24
C THR A 77 -18.89 -13.71 2.45
N LEU A 78 -19.77 -14.54 2.95
CA LEU A 78 -19.58 -15.99 3.10
C LEU A 78 -20.67 -16.74 2.34
N PRO A 79 -20.40 -17.98 1.87
CA PRO A 79 -21.43 -18.84 1.34
C PRO A 79 -22.51 -19.13 2.41
N SER A 80 -23.77 -19.01 2.03
CA SER A 80 -24.92 -19.23 2.93
C SER A 80 -24.97 -20.67 3.51
N GLU A 81 -24.38 -21.61 2.77
CA GLU A 81 -24.29 -23.03 3.16
C GLU A 81 -23.43 -23.27 4.42
N LEU A 82 -22.58 -22.32 4.79
CA LEU A 82 -21.80 -22.42 6.02
C LEU A 82 -22.59 -22.15 7.31
N GLY A 83 -23.88 -21.78 7.20
CA GLY A 83 -24.82 -21.69 8.32
C GLY A 83 -24.58 -20.54 9.31
N ASN A 84 -23.61 -19.67 9.06
CA ASN A 84 -23.21 -18.57 9.96
C ASN A 84 -23.65 -17.18 9.47
N GLY A 85 -24.65 -17.13 8.56
CA GLY A 85 -25.08 -15.90 7.88
C GLY A 85 -24.25 -15.63 6.62
N ASP A 86 -24.61 -14.53 5.91
CA ASP A 86 -24.03 -14.20 4.61
C ASP A 86 -22.71 -13.41 4.71
N TYR A 87 -22.28 -13.07 5.92
CA TYR A 87 -21.08 -12.26 6.20
C TYR A 87 -20.30 -12.84 7.38
N GLY A 88 -18.97 -12.70 7.31
CA GLY A 88 -18.10 -13.11 8.40
C GLY A 88 -16.78 -12.36 8.42
N TYR A 89 -16.12 -12.44 9.56
CA TYR A 89 -14.83 -11.84 9.82
C TYR A 89 -13.71 -12.88 9.73
N MET A 90 -12.69 -12.58 8.94
CA MET A 90 -11.49 -13.43 8.82
C MET A 90 -10.22 -12.58 8.85
N GLN A 91 -9.09 -13.23 9.15
CA GLN A 91 -7.76 -12.63 9.08
C GLN A 91 -6.83 -13.55 8.30
N GLY A 92 -5.81 -12.98 7.70
CA GLY A 92 -4.79 -13.73 6.97
C GLY A 92 -4.23 -12.97 5.77
N THR A 93 -3.09 -13.42 5.29
CA THR A 93 -2.58 -12.99 3.97
C THR A 93 -3.54 -13.39 2.85
N SER A 94 -4.40 -14.40 3.09
CA SER A 94 -5.53 -14.78 2.22
C SER A 94 -6.60 -13.69 2.13
N MET A 95 -6.73 -12.79 3.12
CA MET A 95 -7.62 -11.61 3.08
C MET A 95 -6.90 -10.40 2.50
N ALA A 96 -5.59 -10.28 2.69
CA ALA A 96 -4.77 -9.24 2.07
C ALA A 96 -4.67 -9.39 0.54
N CYS A 97 -4.49 -10.61 0.06
CA CYS A 97 -4.35 -10.93 -1.36
C CYS A 97 -5.51 -10.41 -2.24
N PRO A 98 -6.80 -10.63 -1.91
CA PRO A 98 -7.91 -10.11 -2.71
C PRO A 98 -8.03 -8.58 -2.67
N HIS A 99 -7.53 -7.87 -1.67
CA HIS A 99 -7.44 -6.41 -1.71
C HIS A 99 -6.53 -5.95 -2.85
N VAL A 100 -5.34 -6.58 -2.99
CA VAL A 100 -4.44 -6.28 -4.11
C VAL A 100 -5.08 -6.66 -5.44
N SER A 101 -5.75 -7.81 -5.52
CA SER A 101 -6.46 -8.26 -6.73
C SER A 101 -7.55 -7.26 -7.15
N GLY A 102 -8.30 -6.73 -6.18
CA GLY A 102 -9.33 -5.72 -6.41
C GLY A 102 -8.74 -4.40 -6.94
N VAL A 103 -7.64 -3.94 -6.37
CA VAL A 103 -6.94 -2.72 -6.82
C VAL A 103 -6.35 -2.91 -8.22
N VAL A 104 -5.77 -4.08 -8.51
CA VAL A 104 -5.28 -4.45 -9.84
C VAL A 104 -6.42 -4.44 -10.86
N ALA A 105 -7.55 -5.07 -10.53
CA ALA A 105 -8.73 -5.08 -11.41
C ALA A 105 -9.29 -3.67 -11.66
N LEU A 106 -9.35 -2.83 -10.62
CA LEU A 106 -9.74 -1.43 -10.74
C LEU A 106 -8.80 -0.67 -11.66
N GLY A 107 -7.48 -0.85 -11.50
CA GLY A 107 -6.46 -0.23 -12.35
C GLY A 107 -6.58 -0.64 -13.81
N LEU A 108 -6.81 -1.91 -14.08
CA LEU A 108 -7.03 -2.42 -15.45
C LEU A 108 -8.32 -1.85 -16.06
N ALA A 109 -9.41 -1.77 -15.28
CA ALA A 109 -10.65 -1.16 -15.74
C ALA A 109 -10.46 0.33 -16.07
N TYR A 110 -9.69 1.05 -15.25
CA TYR A 110 -9.36 2.45 -15.47
C TYR A 110 -8.45 2.65 -16.68
N SER A 111 -7.45 1.78 -16.86
CA SER A 111 -6.58 1.75 -18.05
C SER A 111 -7.40 1.57 -19.33
N LYS A 112 -8.39 0.67 -19.31
CA LYS A 112 -9.32 0.48 -20.43
C LYS A 112 -10.09 1.76 -20.76
N LYS A 113 -10.60 2.46 -19.73
CA LYS A 113 -11.30 3.74 -19.91
C LYS A 113 -10.42 4.79 -20.57
N LEU A 114 -9.13 4.79 -20.30
CA LEU A 114 -8.13 5.72 -20.85
C LEU A 114 -7.52 5.24 -22.18
N GLY A 115 -7.91 4.08 -22.70
CA GLY A 115 -7.35 3.51 -23.93
C GLY A 115 -5.88 3.08 -23.79
N LYS A 116 -5.43 2.78 -22.57
CA LYS A 116 -4.05 2.37 -22.28
C LYS A 116 -3.92 0.84 -22.28
N HIS A 117 -2.77 0.36 -22.77
CA HIS A 117 -2.43 -1.05 -22.87
C HIS A 117 -1.05 -1.31 -22.28
N TYR A 118 -0.88 -2.45 -21.59
CA TYR A 118 0.35 -2.80 -20.89
C TYR A 118 0.68 -4.28 -21.08
N SER A 119 1.93 -4.62 -20.99
CA SER A 119 2.35 -6.00 -20.68
C SER A 119 2.06 -6.30 -19.19
N ALA A 120 1.92 -7.58 -18.86
CA ALA A 120 1.74 -8.02 -17.46
C ALA A 120 2.90 -7.56 -16.56
N LYS A 121 4.13 -7.54 -17.09
CA LYS A 121 5.31 -7.07 -16.38
C LYS A 121 5.23 -5.56 -16.05
N GLU A 122 4.93 -4.73 -17.05
CA GLU A 122 4.81 -3.28 -16.87
C GLU A 122 3.71 -2.93 -15.84
N PHE A 123 2.55 -3.59 -15.94
CA PHE A 123 1.47 -3.32 -15.01
C PHE A 123 1.79 -3.81 -13.59
N LYS A 124 2.44 -4.97 -13.43
CA LYS A 124 2.97 -5.43 -12.13
C LYS A 124 3.94 -4.41 -11.53
N GLU A 125 4.92 -3.92 -12.29
CA GLU A 125 5.87 -2.90 -11.84
C GLU A 125 5.16 -1.59 -11.45
N MET A 126 4.12 -1.20 -12.19
CA MET A 126 3.29 -0.04 -11.89
C MET A 126 2.56 -0.20 -10.55
N VAL A 127 1.93 -1.35 -10.30
CA VAL A 127 1.27 -1.67 -9.02
C VAL A 127 2.27 -1.59 -7.87
N LEU A 128 3.41 -2.27 -7.99
CA LEU A 128 4.42 -2.31 -6.93
C LEU A 128 5.03 -0.93 -6.64
N SER A 129 5.28 -0.12 -7.68
CA SER A 129 5.85 1.22 -7.54
C SER A 129 4.84 2.31 -7.16
N SER A 130 3.55 2.00 -7.12
CA SER A 130 2.50 2.88 -6.59
C SER A 130 2.16 2.62 -5.12
N ALA A 131 2.83 1.69 -4.47
CA ALA A 131 2.63 1.41 -3.05
C ALA A 131 2.92 2.65 -2.18
N ASN A 132 2.18 2.76 -1.07
CA ASN A 132 2.40 3.82 -0.09
C ASN A 132 3.52 3.41 0.88
N ASP A 133 4.20 4.39 1.45
CA ASP A 133 5.29 4.14 2.40
C ASP A 133 4.79 3.40 3.65
N PHE A 134 5.42 2.27 3.93
CA PHE A 134 5.16 1.45 5.10
C PHE A 134 6.33 1.50 6.11
N GLU A 135 7.53 1.91 5.66
CA GLU A 135 8.75 1.90 6.47
C GLU A 135 8.74 2.99 7.55
N THR A 136 8.20 4.16 7.27
CA THR A 136 8.07 5.26 8.25
C THR A 136 7.24 4.81 9.44
N LYS A 137 6.16 4.07 9.22
CA LYS A 137 5.34 3.49 10.30
C LYS A 137 6.13 2.47 11.13
N LEU A 138 6.87 1.57 10.47
CA LEU A 138 7.72 0.59 11.17
C LEU A 138 8.83 1.25 11.98
N ALA A 139 9.40 2.34 11.47
CA ALA A 139 10.46 3.07 12.15
C ALA A 139 9.99 3.73 13.45
N SER A 140 8.77 4.26 13.48
CA SER A 140 8.22 5.01 14.61
C SER A 140 7.63 4.13 15.70
N ALA A 141 7.12 2.95 15.38
CA ALA A 141 6.32 2.14 16.31
C ALA A 141 7.13 1.22 17.25
N GLY A 142 8.37 0.90 16.94
CA GLY A 142 9.30 0.10 17.77
C GLY A 142 8.87 -1.35 18.00
N LYS A 143 7.77 -1.58 18.72
CA LYS A 143 7.21 -2.90 19.05
C LYS A 143 5.70 -2.90 18.92
N LYS A 144 5.15 -4.03 18.52
CA LYS A 144 3.70 -4.27 18.47
C LYS A 144 3.31 -5.27 19.56
N ASN A 145 2.18 -5.01 20.21
CA ASN A 145 1.60 -5.94 21.18
C ASN A 145 0.36 -6.61 20.57
N TYR A 146 0.21 -7.90 20.78
CA TYR A 146 -1.01 -8.63 20.50
C TYR A 146 -1.32 -9.61 21.64
N ALA A 147 -2.59 -10.00 21.80
CA ALA A 147 -3.02 -10.95 22.81
C ALA A 147 -3.52 -12.24 22.14
N SER A 148 -2.98 -13.38 22.55
CA SER A 148 -3.41 -14.69 22.08
C SER A 148 -3.48 -15.65 23.25
N ALA A 149 -4.54 -16.46 23.33
CA ALA A 149 -4.77 -17.44 24.38
C ALA A 149 -4.71 -16.86 25.81
N GLY A 150 -5.07 -15.58 25.98
CA GLY A 150 -5.02 -14.90 27.29
C GLY A 150 -3.66 -14.31 27.66
N GLU A 151 -2.65 -14.48 26.82
CA GLU A 151 -1.32 -13.95 27.01
C GLU A 151 -1.05 -12.76 26.09
N SER A 152 -0.26 -11.79 26.56
CA SER A 152 0.20 -10.66 25.77
C SER A 152 1.59 -10.94 25.19
N HIS A 153 1.70 -10.81 23.88
CA HIS A 153 2.92 -11.03 23.13
C HIS A 153 3.46 -9.71 22.55
N ARG A 154 4.78 -9.65 22.38
CA ARG A 154 5.46 -8.50 21.78
C ARG A 154 6.22 -8.91 20.53
N VAL A 155 5.93 -8.23 19.42
CA VAL A 155 6.63 -8.43 18.16
C VAL A 155 7.58 -7.26 17.92
N PRO A 156 8.89 -7.49 17.77
CA PRO A 156 9.85 -6.45 17.40
C PRO A 156 9.63 -6.04 15.94
N LEU A 157 9.20 -4.81 15.69
CA LEU A 157 8.93 -4.34 14.33
C LEU A 157 10.20 -4.16 13.49
N ALA A 158 11.36 -4.10 14.13
CA ALA A 158 12.66 -4.13 13.45
C ALA A 158 12.84 -5.36 12.53
N ASN A 159 12.20 -6.49 12.85
CA ASN A 159 12.28 -7.72 12.04
C ASN A 159 11.64 -7.54 10.65
N TYR A 160 10.67 -6.63 10.50
CA TYR A 160 9.91 -6.39 9.28
C TYR A 160 10.48 -5.27 8.41
N ARG A 161 11.46 -4.49 8.92
CA ARG A 161 12.04 -3.37 8.20
C ARG A 161 12.63 -3.80 6.86
N LYS A 162 12.26 -3.11 5.79
CA LYS A 162 12.64 -3.40 4.39
C LYS A 162 12.27 -4.82 3.93
N LYS A 163 11.26 -5.42 4.57
CA LYS A 163 10.84 -6.80 4.32
C LYS A 163 9.33 -6.95 4.07
N MET A 164 8.60 -5.83 4.01
CA MET A 164 7.16 -5.81 3.70
C MET A 164 6.87 -5.46 2.23
N GLY A 165 7.79 -5.86 1.34
CA GLY A 165 7.71 -5.53 -0.08
C GLY A 165 7.95 -4.03 -0.34
N THR A 166 7.32 -3.49 -1.38
CA THR A 166 7.46 -2.08 -1.76
C THR A 166 6.63 -1.13 -0.89
N GLY A 167 5.77 -1.66 -0.02
CA GLY A 167 4.91 -0.88 0.86
C GLY A 167 3.46 -1.36 0.86
N SER A 168 2.53 -0.54 1.35
CA SER A 168 1.11 -0.87 1.36
C SER A 168 0.44 -0.52 0.04
N ILE A 169 -0.48 -1.40 -0.40
CA ILE A 169 -1.30 -1.15 -1.60
C ILE A 169 -2.04 0.18 -1.50
N ASP A 170 -2.03 0.96 -2.57
CA ASP A 170 -2.71 2.25 -2.68
C ASP A 170 -3.41 2.36 -4.04
N ALA A 171 -4.73 2.31 -4.02
CA ALA A 171 -5.55 2.38 -5.23
C ALA A 171 -5.45 3.76 -5.90
N TRP A 172 -5.44 4.84 -5.12
CA TRP A 172 -5.39 6.20 -5.65
C TRP A 172 -4.07 6.48 -6.36
N ARG A 173 -2.94 6.12 -5.72
CA ARG A 173 -1.61 6.27 -6.34
C ARG A 173 -1.47 5.46 -7.63
N LEU A 174 -2.06 4.25 -7.66
CA LEU A 174 -2.09 3.45 -8.90
C LEU A 174 -2.89 4.16 -10.00
N MET A 175 -4.07 4.72 -9.70
CA MET A 175 -4.87 5.45 -10.68
C MET A 175 -4.12 6.68 -11.20
N MET A 176 -3.52 7.47 -10.33
CA MET A 176 -2.72 8.64 -10.73
C MET A 176 -1.54 8.24 -11.61
N LYS A 177 -0.87 7.14 -11.28
CA LYS A 177 0.23 6.62 -12.09
C LYS A 177 -0.23 6.15 -13.46
N ILE A 178 -1.40 5.51 -13.55
CA ILE A 178 -2.04 5.14 -14.81
C ILE A 178 -2.37 6.39 -15.63
N GLU A 179 -2.85 7.46 -15.03
CA GLU A 179 -3.07 8.75 -15.72
C GLU A 179 -1.77 9.36 -16.23
N GLY A 180 -0.67 9.15 -15.53
CA GLY A 180 0.60 9.83 -15.74
C GLY A 180 0.72 11.08 -14.87
N THR A 181 -0.10 11.19 -13.82
CA THR A 181 -0.04 12.28 -12.85
C THR A 181 0.95 11.92 -11.75
N PRO A 182 2.00 12.73 -11.52
CA PRO A 182 2.96 12.47 -10.45
C PRO A 182 2.30 12.49 -9.07
N CYS A 183 2.60 11.49 -8.26
CA CYS A 183 2.17 11.40 -6.87
C CYS A 183 3.37 11.53 -5.94
N LEU A 184 3.33 12.54 -5.07
CA LEU A 184 4.37 12.80 -4.08
C LEU A 184 3.80 12.62 -2.68
N THR A 185 4.61 12.08 -1.77
CA THR A 185 4.24 11.90 -0.37
C THR A 185 4.88 12.99 0.48
N ALA A 186 4.11 13.61 1.35
CA ALA A 186 4.57 14.61 2.30
C ALA A 186 4.13 14.26 3.72
N GLU A 187 5.01 14.50 4.71
CA GLU A 187 4.67 14.36 6.13
C GLU A 187 3.93 15.59 6.65
N THR A 188 2.93 15.39 7.48
CA THR A 188 2.22 16.51 8.11
C THR A 188 3.00 17.12 9.27
N GLY A 189 2.80 18.42 9.50
CA GLY A 189 3.37 19.14 10.64
C GLY A 189 4.82 19.59 10.48
N LYS A 190 5.43 19.42 9.31
CA LYS A 190 6.78 19.87 9.00
C LYS A 190 6.82 20.57 7.66
N GLU A 191 7.64 21.62 7.56
CA GLU A 191 8.07 22.11 6.25
C GLU A 191 9.03 21.06 5.65
N GLN A 192 8.74 20.65 4.45
CA GLN A 192 9.55 19.69 3.75
C GLN A 192 9.57 20.01 2.27
N TRP A 193 10.53 19.43 1.59
CA TRP A 193 10.63 19.54 0.14
C TRP A 193 10.62 18.15 -0.50
N VAL A 194 10.08 18.10 -1.69
CA VAL A 194 10.05 16.91 -2.53
C VAL A 194 10.84 17.20 -3.80
N ASP A 195 11.75 16.30 -4.18
CA ASP A 195 12.49 16.42 -5.43
C ASP A 195 11.56 16.10 -6.61
N LEU A 196 11.46 17.04 -7.53
CA LEU A 196 10.60 16.93 -8.70
C LEU A 196 11.28 16.23 -9.88
N SER A 197 12.57 15.93 -9.78
CA SER A 197 13.33 15.31 -10.87
C SER A 197 12.85 13.89 -11.19
N GLU A 198 12.33 13.15 -10.20
CA GLU A 198 11.73 11.83 -10.42
C GLU A 198 10.46 11.89 -11.30
N ALA A 199 9.68 12.96 -11.15
CA ALA A 199 8.43 13.13 -11.87
C ALA A 199 8.59 13.83 -13.23
N PHE A 200 9.51 14.79 -13.32
CA PHE A 200 9.65 15.68 -14.48
C PHE A 200 11.02 15.55 -15.19
N GLY A 201 11.87 14.64 -14.73
CA GLY A 201 13.23 14.43 -15.25
C GLY A 201 14.25 15.44 -14.72
N THR A 202 15.52 15.10 -14.89
CA THR A 202 16.66 15.87 -14.36
C THR A 202 17.08 17.05 -15.23
N ALA A 203 16.51 17.22 -16.42
CA ALA A 203 16.85 18.34 -17.30
C ALA A 203 16.46 19.67 -16.63
N SER A 204 17.44 20.54 -16.43
CA SER A 204 17.27 21.83 -15.73
C SER A 204 16.17 22.70 -16.37
N ILE A 205 16.01 22.62 -17.69
CA ILE A 205 14.96 23.34 -18.41
C ILE A 205 13.56 22.91 -17.98
N ASN A 206 13.34 21.62 -17.77
CA ASN A 206 12.04 21.10 -17.33
C ASN A 206 11.68 21.58 -15.93
N LEU A 207 12.67 21.66 -15.04
CA LEU A 207 12.47 22.06 -13.65
C LEU A 207 12.37 23.59 -13.47
N THR A 208 12.94 24.39 -14.38
CA THR A 208 12.94 25.86 -14.30
C THR A 208 11.57 26.46 -14.58
N TYR A 209 10.76 25.84 -15.43
CA TYR A 209 9.45 26.35 -15.83
C TYR A 209 8.28 25.76 -15.05
N LEU A 210 8.55 24.87 -14.09
CA LEU A 210 7.51 24.32 -13.25
C LEU A 210 6.86 25.41 -12.38
N LYS A 211 5.55 25.38 -12.33
CA LYS A 211 4.74 26.19 -11.43
C LYS A 211 3.90 25.26 -10.55
N VAL A 212 3.68 25.67 -9.32
CA VAL A 212 2.74 25.02 -8.43
C VAL A 212 1.50 25.90 -8.32
N GLU A 213 0.34 25.27 -8.51
CA GLU A 213 -0.94 25.89 -8.25
C GLU A 213 -1.67 25.05 -7.21
N CYS A 214 -2.18 25.68 -6.18
CA CYS A 214 -2.95 25.03 -5.13
C CYS A 214 -4.25 25.82 -4.97
N SER A 215 -5.39 25.14 -5.11
CA SER A 215 -6.66 25.82 -4.86
C SER A 215 -6.80 26.15 -3.37
N LYS A 216 -7.54 27.22 -3.05
CA LYS A 216 -7.79 27.59 -1.66
C LYS A 216 -8.46 26.45 -0.88
N ALA A 217 -9.37 25.71 -1.52
CA ALA A 217 -10.06 24.57 -0.92
C ALA A 217 -9.09 23.43 -0.60
N ASP A 218 -8.16 23.11 -1.52
CA ASP A 218 -7.16 22.05 -1.29
C ASP A 218 -6.16 22.48 -0.20
N ALA A 219 -5.73 23.73 -0.22
CA ALA A 219 -4.84 24.27 0.83
C ALA A 219 -5.49 24.19 2.22
N GLU A 220 -6.76 24.55 2.34
CA GLU A 220 -7.53 24.43 3.60
C GLU A 220 -7.73 22.97 4.03
N ALA A 221 -7.97 22.05 3.07
CA ALA A 221 -8.18 20.64 3.34
C ALA A 221 -6.95 19.98 3.99
N ILE A 222 -5.75 20.29 3.51
CA ILE A 222 -4.49 19.76 4.06
C ILE A 222 -3.86 20.69 5.09
N GLY A 223 -4.54 21.78 5.48
CA GLY A 223 -4.09 22.72 6.50
C GLY A 223 -2.78 23.42 6.15
N MET A 224 -2.62 23.86 4.90
CA MET A 224 -1.45 24.62 4.48
C MET A 224 -1.35 25.94 5.24
N THR A 225 -0.20 26.21 5.81
CA THR A 225 0.08 27.47 6.54
C THR A 225 0.76 28.53 5.67
N ALA A 226 1.28 28.13 4.51
CA ALA A 226 1.87 29.01 3.50
C ALA A 226 1.60 28.44 2.12
N GLU A 227 1.64 29.27 1.09
CA GLU A 227 1.52 28.79 -0.29
C GLU A 227 2.71 27.88 -0.64
N PRO A 228 2.46 26.77 -1.34
CA PRO A 228 3.54 25.92 -1.84
C PRO A 228 4.36 26.66 -2.90
N TYR A 229 5.66 26.42 -2.93
CA TYR A 229 6.53 27.03 -3.93
C TYR A 229 7.57 26.05 -4.45
N ILE A 230 8.06 26.30 -5.67
CA ILE A 230 9.12 25.52 -6.29
C ILE A 230 10.42 26.33 -6.29
N LYS A 231 11.49 25.71 -5.82
CA LYS A 231 12.84 26.30 -5.85
C LYS A 231 13.89 25.22 -6.10
N TYR A 232 14.76 25.45 -7.08
CA TYR A 232 15.82 24.51 -7.46
C TYR A 232 15.33 23.09 -7.77
N GLY A 233 14.20 22.96 -8.49
CA GLY A 233 13.60 21.69 -8.83
C GLY A 233 12.97 20.93 -7.66
N ARG A 234 12.74 21.60 -6.54
CA ARG A 234 12.11 21.06 -5.34
C ARG A 234 10.82 21.80 -5.03
N LEU A 235 9.78 21.04 -4.72
CA LEU A 235 8.51 21.55 -4.22
C LEU A 235 8.58 21.65 -2.69
N PHE A 236 8.37 22.82 -2.16
CA PHE A 236 8.29 23.09 -0.72
C PHE A 236 6.83 23.18 -0.31
N ILE A 237 6.46 22.40 0.69
CA ILE A 237 5.09 22.31 1.23
C ILE A 237 5.12 22.16 2.74
N HIS A 238 4.07 22.65 3.40
CA HIS A 238 3.90 22.50 4.84
C HIS A 238 2.46 22.11 5.18
N PRO A 239 2.02 20.88 4.91
CA PRO A 239 0.70 20.42 5.31
C PRO A 239 0.66 20.16 6.82
N THR A 240 -0.43 20.54 7.47
CA THR A 240 -0.63 20.32 8.92
C THR A 240 -1.74 19.32 9.22
N LYS A 241 -2.49 18.91 8.18
CA LYS A 241 -3.57 17.91 8.27
C LYS A 241 -3.34 16.80 7.23
N CYS A 242 -3.84 15.63 7.48
CA CYS A 242 -3.92 14.50 6.55
C CYS A 242 -5.37 14.02 6.43
#